data_a7ac8eb61a59b54da671427159cca395
#
_entry.id   a7ac8eb61a59b54da671427159cca395
#
_cell.length_a   1.000
_cell.length_b   1.000
_cell.length_c   1.000
_cell.angle_alpha   90.00
_cell.angle_beta   90.00
_cell.angle_gamma   90.00
#
_symmetry.space_group_name_H-M   'P 1'
#
loop_
_entity.id
_entity.type
_entity.pdbx_description
1 polymer ?
#
loop_
_entity_poly.entity_id
_entity_poly.type
_entity_poly.pdbx_seq_one_letter_code
_entity_poly.pdbx_strand_id
1 'polypeptide(L)'
;TIAFKIPFSKVFQFCEGVFIVKFQQIRSATSIVTFGGKRFLIDPMLSDQGHYPSVPETTDTGRGNPDCNLPCSVEDLFQVDAVIVTHLHFDHFDEAAARLLPKQLPVFSQSEEEARILTGYGFVDVRVLLKEGTEFERVKLFRTECDHGSSNYVTMGGYKDIGLSEKACGVVFESPLEEKRFYLAGDTIFCGLVVEAIERFHPGIVAVNAGGAQFPLGHLLIMNQYDVRALMHRFPDLDVIATHVEGVSHATVNRSMLRDFAATHKLERLWVPDDGQEFSFV
;
A
#
# COMPACT_ATOMS: atom_id res chain seq x y z
N THR A 1 -59.90 27.93 22.80
CA THR A 1 -59.15 26.81 22.16
C THR A 1 -57.91 27.38 21.53
N ILE A 2 -56.74 27.20 22.19
CA ILE A 2 -55.45 27.71 21.74
C ILE A 2 -54.77 26.55 21.01
N ALA A 3 -54.57 26.71 19.71
CA ALA A 3 -53.82 25.75 18.87
C ALA A 3 -52.33 26.07 18.95
N PHE A 4 -51.54 25.18 19.57
CA PHE A 4 -50.08 25.19 19.51
C PHE A 4 -49.61 24.67 18.14
N LYS A 5 -49.03 25.56 17.34
CA LYS A 5 -48.27 25.19 16.17
C LYS A 5 -46.87 24.72 16.62
N ILE A 6 -46.58 23.43 16.48
CA ILE A 6 -45.21 22.86 16.61
C ILE A 6 -44.49 23.14 15.30
N PRO A 7 -43.33 23.77 15.32
CA PRO A 7 -42.53 23.89 14.10
C PRO A 7 -41.90 22.54 13.77
N PHE A 8 -42.20 22.02 12.58
CA PHE A 8 -41.46 20.89 11.99
C PHE A 8 -40.03 21.34 11.67
N SER A 9 -39.11 21.24 12.62
CA SER A 9 -37.70 21.23 12.31
C SER A 9 -37.38 19.85 11.72
N LYS A 10 -37.06 19.84 10.44
CA LYS A 10 -36.54 18.68 9.73
C LYS A 10 -35.23 18.27 10.36
N VAL A 11 -35.25 17.29 11.22
CA VAL A 11 -34.09 16.49 11.54
C VAL A 11 -33.91 15.52 10.36
N PHE A 12 -33.16 15.93 9.36
CA PHE A 12 -32.53 14.99 8.44
C PHE A 12 -31.44 14.28 9.23
N GLN A 13 -31.83 13.23 9.93
CA GLN A 13 -30.90 12.25 10.43
C GLN A 13 -30.44 11.44 9.21
N PHE A 14 -29.34 11.86 8.62
CA PHE A 14 -28.59 10.99 7.72
C PHE A 14 -28.18 9.80 8.59
N CYS A 15 -28.79 8.65 8.40
CA CYS A 15 -28.16 7.39 8.73
C CYS A 15 -26.95 7.29 7.80
N GLU A 16 -25.81 7.88 8.20
CA GLU A 16 -24.53 7.59 7.58
C GLU A 16 -24.30 6.11 7.87
N GLY A 17 -24.42 5.27 6.83
CA GLY A 17 -24.09 3.86 6.95
C GLY A 17 -22.63 3.75 7.38
N VAL A 18 -22.34 2.84 8.31
CA VAL A 18 -20.97 2.48 8.65
C VAL A 18 -20.30 1.99 7.36
N PHE A 19 -19.29 2.72 6.90
CA PHE A 19 -18.50 2.29 5.77
C PHE A 19 -17.55 1.18 6.26
N ILE A 20 -17.27 0.24 5.40
CA ILE A 20 -16.44 -0.93 5.69
C ILE A 20 -15.12 -0.76 4.96
N VAL A 21 -14.02 -0.79 5.70
CA VAL A 21 -12.69 -0.81 5.09
C VAL A 21 -12.50 -2.12 4.33
N LYS A 22 -12.12 -2.04 3.05
CA LYS A 22 -11.82 -3.21 2.24
C LYS A 22 -10.43 -3.11 1.68
N PHE A 23 -9.76 -4.26 1.63
CA PHE A 23 -8.48 -4.42 0.97
C PHE A 23 -8.59 -5.55 -0.05
N GLN A 24 -8.32 -5.26 -1.29
CA GLN A 24 -8.25 -6.23 -2.37
C GLN A 24 -6.83 -6.33 -2.88
N GLN A 25 -6.23 -7.51 -2.75
CA GLN A 25 -4.94 -7.82 -3.37
C GLN A 25 -5.13 -7.96 -4.88
N ILE A 26 -4.29 -7.29 -5.65
CA ILE A 26 -4.26 -7.47 -7.11
C ILE A 26 -3.05 -8.32 -7.48
N ARG A 27 -1.85 -7.78 -7.37
CA ARG A 27 -0.59 -8.47 -7.69
C ARG A 27 0.59 -7.73 -7.07
N SER A 28 1.51 -8.42 -6.44
CA SER A 28 2.68 -7.79 -5.80
C SER A 28 2.24 -6.67 -4.83
N ALA A 29 2.76 -5.45 -4.97
CA ALA A 29 2.33 -4.27 -4.22
C ALA A 29 1.00 -3.69 -4.69
N THR A 30 0.55 -4.04 -5.91
CA THR A 30 -0.70 -3.51 -6.47
C THR A 30 -1.92 -4.02 -5.70
N SER A 31 -2.69 -3.11 -5.16
CA SER A 31 -3.91 -3.41 -4.40
C SER A 31 -4.97 -2.32 -4.58
N ILE A 32 -6.21 -2.61 -4.16
CA ILE A 32 -7.27 -1.61 -4.07
C ILE A 32 -7.69 -1.51 -2.61
N VAL A 33 -7.64 -0.30 -2.07
CA VAL A 33 -8.15 0.04 -0.74
C VAL A 33 -9.45 0.80 -0.89
N THR A 34 -10.54 0.29 -0.29
CA THR A 34 -11.79 1.05 -0.14
C THR A 34 -11.83 1.61 1.27
N PHE A 35 -11.87 2.95 1.39
CA PHE A 35 -11.81 3.67 2.65
C PHE A 35 -12.61 4.97 2.56
N GLY A 36 -13.45 5.24 3.55
CA GLY A 36 -14.29 6.45 3.58
C GLY A 36 -15.24 6.56 2.38
N GLY A 37 -15.67 5.41 1.83
CA GLY A 37 -16.51 5.33 0.64
C GLY A 37 -15.79 5.61 -0.68
N LYS A 38 -14.44 5.69 -0.68
CA LYS A 38 -13.59 5.91 -1.85
C LYS A 38 -12.71 4.70 -2.13
N ARG A 39 -12.44 4.46 -3.40
CA ARG A 39 -11.57 3.37 -3.88
C ARG A 39 -10.24 3.97 -4.36
N PHE A 40 -9.16 3.46 -3.81
CA PHE A 40 -7.79 3.88 -4.13
C PHE A 40 -7.04 2.70 -4.75
N LEU A 41 -6.54 2.88 -5.97
CA LEU A 41 -5.59 1.96 -6.58
C LEU A 41 -4.18 2.29 -6.05
N ILE A 42 -3.56 1.32 -5.42
CA ILE A 42 -2.24 1.46 -4.80
C ILE A 42 -1.20 0.82 -5.70
N ASP A 43 -0.11 1.53 -5.93
CA ASP A 43 1.12 1.03 -6.55
C ASP A 43 0.88 0.16 -7.80
N PRO A 44 0.27 0.72 -8.88
CA PRO A 44 -0.11 -0.07 -10.04
C PRO A 44 1.08 -0.49 -10.89
N MET A 45 1.42 -1.79 -10.85
CA MET A 45 2.29 -2.48 -11.78
C MET A 45 1.41 -3.25 -12.77
N LEU A 46 1.24 -2.74 -14.00
CA LEU A 46 0.23 -3.21 -14.98
C LEU A 46 0.82 -3.93 -16.19
N SER A 47 2.12 -4.07 -16.29
CA SER A 47 2.78 -4.80 -17.39
C SER A 47 2.43 -6.29 -17.38
N ASP A 48 2.52 -6.89 -18.55
CA ASP A 48 2.35 -8.33 -18.74
C ASP A 48 3.43 -9.12 -17.99
N GLN A 49 3.13 -10.37 -17.67
CA GLN A 49 4.08 -11.29 -17.04
C GLN A 49 5.39 -11.37 -17.83
N GLY A 50 6.52 -11.23 -17.14
CA GLY A 50 7.86 -11.33 -17.70
C GLY A 50 8.33 -10.11 -18.49
N HIS A 51 7.62 -8.99 -18.40
CA HIS A 51 7.96 -7.77 -19.16
C HIS A 51 9.34 -7.19 -18.81
N TYR A 52 9.69 -7.18 -17.52
CA TYR A 52 10.99 -6.73 -17.04
C TYR A 52 11.91 -7.91 -16.75
N PRO A 53 13.23 -7.76 -16.91
CA PRO A 53 14.16 -8.76 -16.43
C PRO A 53 14.11 -8.89 -14.91
N SER A 54 14.75 -9.92 -14.39
CA SER A 54 15.01 -10.04 -12.97
C SER A 54 15.90 -8.91 -12.45
N VAL A 55 15.73 -8.55 -11.17
CA VAL A 55 16.52 -7.49 -10.53
C VAL A 55 17.93 -8.01 -10.25
N PRO A 56 18.99 -7.38 -10.81
CA PRO A 56 20.36 -7.80 -10.57
C PRO A 56 20.71 -7.80 -9.07
N GLU A 57 21.57 -8.71 -8.68
CA GLU A 57 22.11 -8.79 -7.30
C GLU A 57 21.06 -9.01 -6.21
N THR A 58 19.89 -9.54 -6.56
CA THR A 58 18.89 -10.00 -5.58
C THR A 58 18.86 -11.53 -5.52
N THR A 59 18.13 -12.08 -4.56
CA THR A 59 17.77 -13.50 -4.53
C THR A 59 16.79 -13.78 -5.67
N ASP A 60 17.30 -13.97 -6.86
CA ASP A 60 16.50 -14.09 -8.06
C ASP A 60 16.15 -15.54 -8.38
N THR A 61 14.92 -15.74 -8.83
CA THR A 61 14.43 -17.02 -9.33
C THR A 61 14.73 -17.24 -10.82
N GLY A 62 15.36 -16.28 -11.51
CA GLY A 62 15.60 -16.30 -12.95
C GLY A 62 14.34 -16.02 -13.79
N ARG A 63 13.23 -15.69 -13.15
CA ARG A 63 11.96 -15.30 -13.81
C ARG A 63 11.92 -13.80 -13.99
N GLY A 64 11.35 -13.34 -15.12
CA GLY A 64 11.09 -11.91 -15.33
C GLY A 64 10.02 -11.36 -14.40
N ASN A 65 9.93 -10.03 -14.34
CA ASN A 65 8.97 -9.31 -13.54
C ASN A 65 7.87 -8.66 -14.43
N PRO A 66 6.61 -8.67 -13.97
CA PRO A 66 6.08 -9.47 -12.88
C PRO A 66 6.19 -10.98 -13.19
N ASP A 67 6.22 -11.85 -12.16
CA ASP A 67 6.35 -13.29 -12.39
C ASP A 67 5.00 -14.02 -12.54
N CYS A 68 3.90 -13.28 -12.48
CA CYS A 68 2.53 -13.78 -12.69
C CYS A 68 1.66 -12.77 -13.46
N ASN A 69 0.53 -13.24 -14.00
CA ASN A 69 -0.46 -12.40 -14.68
C ASN A 69 -1.32 -11.61 -13.67
N LEU A 70 -1.98 -10.55 -14.15
CA LEU A 70 -3.04 -9.88 -13.40
C LEU A 70 -4.23 -10.83 -13.22
N PRO A 71 -4.95 -10.80 -12.07
CA PRO A 71 -6.12 -11.63 -11.79
C PRO A 71 -7.40 -11.12 -12.47
N CYS A 72 -7.36 -9.94 -13.07
CA CYS A 72 -8.49 -9.26 -13.71
C CYS A 72 -8.04 -8.46 -14.93
N SER A 73 -8.96 -7.87 -15.67
CA SER A 73 -8.62 -6.95 -16.76
C SER A 73 -8.06 -5.64 -16.21
N VAL A 74 -7.24 -4.97 -17.00
CA VAL A 74 -6.68 -3.66 -16.61
C VAL A 74 -7.79 -2.62 -16.48
N GLU A 75 -8.83 -2.71 -17.30
CA GLU A 75 -9.99 -1.83 -17.30
C GLU A 75 -10.78 -1.89 -15.99
N ASP A 76 -10.83 -3.06 -15.35
CA ASP A 76 -11.48 -3.23 -14.04
C ASP A 76 -10.76 -2.43 -12.94
N LEU A 77 -9.44 -2.25 -13.07
CA LEU A 77 -8.61 -1.48 -12.13
C LEU A 77 -8.82 0.04 -12.28
N PHE A 78 -9.42 0.50 -13.37
CA PHE A 78 -9.71 1.93 -13.58
C PHE A 78 -10.98 2.40 -12.86
N GLN A 79 -11.76 1.50 -12.30
CA GLN A 79 -12.98 1.79 -11.54
C GLN A 79 -12.63 2.23 -10.09
N VAL A 80 -11.79 3.27 -9.98
CA VAL A 80 -11.31 3.83 -8.72
C VAL A 80 -11.45 5.35 -8.70
N ASP A 81 -11.42 5.95 -7.52
CA ASP A 81 -11.54 7.40 -7.34
C ASP A 81 -10.18 8.11 -7.44
N ALA A 82 -9.09 7.42 -7.08
CA ALA A 82 -7.74 7.95 -7.13
C ALA A 82 -6.68 6.84 -7.18
N VAL A 83 -5.45 7.22 -7.51
CA VAL A 83 -4.26 6.37 -7.48
C VAL A 83 -3.31 6.89 -6.41
N ILE A 84 -2.69 5.99 -5.66
CA ILE A 84 -1.61 6.31 -4.73
C ILE A 84 -0.35 5.58 -5.18
N VAL A 85 0.72 6.32 -5.37
CA VAL A 85 2.04 5.80 -5.73
C VAL A 85 2.98 6.08 -4.56
N THR A 86 3.38 5.02 -3.85
CA THR A 86 4.25 5.14 -2.68
C THR A 86 5.67 5.52 -3.06
N HIS A 87 6.13 5.06 -4.22
CA HIS A 87 7.38 5.44 -4.87
C HIS A 87 7.43 4.93 -6.32
N LEU A 88 8.41 5.37 -7.10
CA LEU A 88 8.50 5.08 -8.54
C LEU A 88 9.42 3.90 -8.89
N HIS A 89 9.54 2.89 -8.04
CA HIS A 89 10.12 1.62 -8.49
C HIS A 89 9.17 0.94 -9.48
N PHE A 90 9.73 0.18 -10.44
CA PHE A 90 8.93 -0.40 -11.54
C PHE A 90 7.86 -1.39 -11.06
N ASP A 91 8.04 -2.02 -9.91
CA ASP A 91 7.10 -2.94 -9.29
C ASP A 91 6.02 -2.25 -8.45
N HIS A 92 6.07 -0.90 -8.35
CA HIS A 92 5.08 -0.01 -7.75
C HIS A 92 4.41 0.91 -8.75
N PHE A 93 5.14 1.37 -9.77
CA PHE A 93 4.56 2.18 -10.86
C PHE A 93 5.36 1.99 -12.14
N ASP A 94 4.80 1.25 -13.08
CA ASP A 94 5.49 0.85 -14.29
C ASP A 94 5.06 1.66 -15.54
N GLU A 95 5.77 1.43 -16.66
CA GLU A 95 5.46 2.08 -17.94
C GLU A 95 4.05 1.75 -18.45
N ALA A 96 3.52 0.56 -18.15
CA ALA A 96 2.17 0.18 -18.52
C ALA A 96 1.15 1.00 -17.72
N ALA A 97 1.35 1.18 -16.41
CA ALA A 97 0.53 2.07 -15.60
C ALA A 97 0.58 3.51 -16.10
N ALA A 98 1.79 4.01 -16.37
CA ALA A 98 1.98 5.35 -16.94
C ALA A 98 1.25 5.53 -18.27
N ARG A 99 1.15 4.50 -19.11
CA ARG A 99 0.48 4.56 -20.42
C ARG A 99 -1.03 4.36 -20.33
N LEU A 100 -1.50 3.37 -19.56
CA LEU A 100 -2.87 2.84 -19.60
C LEU A 100 -3.83 3.57 -18.67
N LEU A 101 -3.36 4.04 -17.51
CA LEU A 101 -4.22 4.71 -16.53
C LEU A 101 -4.85 5.98 -17.13
N PRO A 102 -6.16 6.22 -16.88
CA PRO A 102 -6.83 7.46 -17.28
C PRO A 102 -6.15 8.69 -16.68
N LYS A 103 -5.77 9.64 -17.52
CA LYS A 103 -4.97 10.82 -17.13
C LYS A 103 -5.70 11.81 -16.22
N GLN A 104 -7.02 11.69 -16.13
CA GLN A 104 -7.89 12.49 -15.26
C GLN A 104 -8.01 11.95 -13.84
N LEU A 105 -7.57 10.70 -13.59
CA LEU A 105 -7.54 10.18 -12.22
C LEU A 105 -6.58 11.01 -11.36
N PRO A 106 -7.02 11.47 -10.17
CA PRO A 106 -6.10 12.05 -9.20
C PRO A 106 -5.02 11.05 -8.81
N VAL A 107 -3.76 11.48 -8.82
CA VAL A 107 -2.61 10.65 -8.44
C VAL A 107 -1.90 11.29 -7.26
N PHE A 108 -1.67 10.51 -6.21
CA PHE A 108 -0.92 10.94 -5.03
C PHE A 108 0.49 10.35 -5.09
N SER A 109 1.51 11.18 -4.86
CA SER A 109 2.93 10.79 -4.84
C SER A 109 3.60 11.20 -3.55
N GLN A 110 4.75 10.59 -3.25
CA GLN A 110 5.47 10.86 -2.02
C GLN A 110 6.22 12.22 -2.01
N SER A 111 6.49 12.81 -3.18
CA SER A 111 7.33 14.00 -3.29
C SER A 111 7.00 14.87 -4.50
N GLU A 112 7.43 16.13 -4.45
CA GLU A 112 7.35 17.06 -5.58
C GLU A 112 8.18 16.61 -6.80
N GLU A 113 9.26 15.88 -6.58
CA GLU A 113 10.10 15.33 -7.65
C GLU A 113 9.34 14.27 -8.43
N GLU A 114 8.76 13.29 -7.75
CA GLU A 114 7.95 12.25 -8.38
C GLU A 114 6.64 12.80 -8.97
N ALA A 115 6.02 13.81 -8.33
CA ALA A 115 4.86 14.49 -8.88
C ALA A 115 5.15 15.12 -10.25
N ARG A 116 6.35 15.71 -10.45
CA ARG A 116 6.77 16.24 -11.75
C ARG A 116 6.93 15.12 -12.79
N ILE A 117 7.48 13.97 -12.39
CA ILE A 117 7.61 12.81 -13.29
C ILE A 117 6.23 12.31 -13.72
N LEU A 118 5.30 12.13 -12.77
CA LEU A 118 3.92 11.70 -13.05
C LEU A 118 3.18 12.70 -13.92
N THR A 119 3.36 14.01 -13.69
CA THR A 119 2.83 15.06 -14.57
C THR A 119 3.43 14.95 -15.98
N GLY A 120 4.70 14.61 -16.09
CA GLY A 120 5.37 14.35 -17.37
C GLY A 120 4.78 13.16 -18.14
N TYR A 121 4.18 12.18 -17.47
CA TYR A 121 3.41 11.09 -18.09
C TYR A 121 1.99 11.52 -18.51
N GLY A 122 1.62 12.78 -18.28
CA GLY A 122 0.35 13.38 -18.73
C GLY A 122 -0.78 13.34 -17.70
N PHE A 123 -0.54 12.95 -16.45
CA PHE A 123 -1.55 13.06 -15.40
C PHE A 123 -1.82 14.54 -15.07
N VAL A 124 -3.10 14.92 -14.99
CA VAL A 124 -3.50 16.33 -14.88
C VAL A 124 -3.79 16.77 -13.45
N ASP A 125 -4.03 15.84 -12.53
CA ASP A 125 -4.25 16.09 -11.11
C ASP A 125 -3.26 15.24 -10.29
N VAL A 126 -2.06 15.75 -10.09
CA VAL A 126 -1.02 15.11 -9.28
C VAL A 126 -0.83 15.87 -7.99
N ARG A 127 -0.98 15.18 -6.86
CA ARG A 127 -0.92 15.76 -5.51
C ARG A 127 0.19 15.11 -4.69
N VAL A 128 0.86 15.90 -3.88
CA VAL A 128 1.89 15.38 -2.96
C VAL A 128 1.28 14.99 -1.63
N LEU A 129 1.63 13.80 -1.15
CA LEU A 129 1.29 13.33 0.20
C LEU A 129 2.13 14.10 1.23
N LEU A 130 1.46 14.74 2.17
CA LEU A 130 2.09 15.54 3.22
C LEU A 130 2.05 14.80 4.57
N LYS A 131 3.03 15.06 5.44
CA LYS A 131 3.06 14.53 6.82
C LYS A 131 1.93 15.08 7.69
N GLU A 132 1.45 16.29 7.37
CA GLU A 132 0.34 16.97 8.00
C GLU A 132 -1.02 16.51 7.46
N GLY A 133 -1.01 15.73 6.39
CA GLY A 133 -2.16 15.17 5.70
C GLY A 133 -2.57 15.95 4.46
N THR A 134 -2.91 15.21 3.42
CA THR A 134 -3.45 15.69 2.14
C THR A 134 -4.91 15.28 2.05
N GLU A 135 -5.79 16.23 1.84
CA GLU A 135 -7.23 15.99 1.79
C GLU A 135 -7.66 15.44 0.43
N PHE A 136 -8.49 14.40 0.46
CA PHE A 136 -9.21 13.90 -0.70
C PHE A 136 -10.66 13.62 -0.32
N GLU A 137 -11.54 14.57 -0.61
CA GLU A 137 -12.95 14.57 -0.22
C GLU A 137 -13.11 14.38 1.31
N ARG A 138 -13.61 13.23 1.78
CA ARG A 138 -13.76 12.92 3.20
C ARG A 138 -12.64 12.03 3.76
N VAL A 139 -11.60 11.80 2.98
CA VAL A 139 -10.43 11.02 3.39
C VAL A 139 -9.24 11.95 3.52
N LYS A 140 -8.51 11.82 4.61
CA LYS A 140 -7.24 12.49 4.82
C LYS A 140 -6.12 11.45 4.77
N LEU A 141 -5.13 11.72 3.94
CA LEU A 141 -3.99 10.86 3.65
C LEU A 141 -2.74 11.46 4.28
N PHE A 142 -2.12 10.77 5.23
CA PHE A 142 -0.89 11.22 5.88
C PHE A 142 0.29 10.41 5.38
N ARG A 143 1.32 11.08 4.88
CA ARG A 143 2.57 10.42 4.50
C ARG A 143 3.36 10.02 5.75
N THR A 144 3.87 8.79 5.76
CA THR A 144 4.83 8.30 6.77
C THR A 144 6.17 8.00 6.13
N GLU A 145 7.21 7.96 6.95
CA GLU A 145 8.55 7.61 6.50
C GLU A 145 8.74 6.09 6.46
N CYS A 146 9.62 5.65 5.57
CA CYS A 146 10.02 4.26 5.40
C CYS A 146 11.53 4.09 5.56
N ASP A 147 11.97 2.90 5.97
CA ASP A 147 13.33 2.43 5.82
C ASP A 147 13.34 1.30 4.78
N HIS A 148 13.58 1.67 3.54
CA HIS A 148 13.64 0.76 2.39
C HIS A 148 15.11 0.38 2.10
N GLY A 149 15.77 -0.20 3.11
CA GLY A 149 17.18 -0.59 3.04
C GLY A 149 18.18 0.57 3.09
N SER A 150 17.72 1.76 3.50
CA SER A 150 18.50 2.99 3.46
C SER A 150 19.67 3.03 4.45
N SER A 151 19.55 2.35 5.58
CA SER A 151 20.45 2.56 6.73
C SER A 151 21.84 1.94 6.58
N ASN A 152 22.01 0.90 5.76
CA ASN A 152 23.31 0.22 5.62
C ASN A 152 23.80 0.06 4.17
N TYR A 153 22.91 -0.18 3.22
CA TYR A 153 23.30 -0.46 1.84
C TYR A 153 23.56 0.81 1.02
N VAL A 154 22.92 1.92 1.35
CA VAL A 154 23.16 3.22 0.71
C VAL A 154 24.60 3.71 0.92
N THR A 155 25.21 3.40 2.07
CA THR A 155 26.62 3.69 2.32
C THR A 155 27.56 2.86 1.43
N MET A 156 27.07 1.79 0.84
CA MET A 156 27.81 0.92 -0.09
C MET A 156 27.49 1.18 -1.58
N GLY A 157 26.62 2.18 -1.88
CA GLY A 157 26.31 2.58 -3.26
C GLY A 157 25.15 1.83 -3.91
N GLY A 158 24.56 0.80 -3.27
CA GLY A 158 23.67 -0.18 -3.89
C GLY A 158 22.56 0.35 -4.78
N TYR A 159 21.70 1.24 -4.26
CA TYR A 159 20.63 1.82 -5.09
C TYR A 159 21.11 2.76 -6.18
N LYS A 160 22.18 3.54 -5.91
CA LYS A 160 22.77 4.46 -6.89
C LYS A 160 23.40 3.71 -8.04
N ASP A 161 24.01 2.57 -7.76
CA ASP A 161 24.69 1.76 -8.79
C ASP A 161 23.69 1.17 -9.81
N ILE A 162 22.44 0.97 -9.40
CA ILE A 162 21.33 0.51 -10.27
C ILE A 162 20.37 1.64 -10.69
N GLY A 163 20.67 2.89 -10.31
CA GLY A 163 19.87 4.07 -10.71
C GLY A 163 18.52 4.20 -10.04
N LEU A 164 18.30 3.54 -8.89
CA LEU A 164 17.06 3.60 -8.12
C LEU A 164 17.19 4.54 -6.90
N SER A 165 16.04 5.01 -6.42
CA SER A 165 15.92 5.80 -5.19
C SER A 165 15.66 4.88 -4.00
N GLU A 166 16.34 5.12 -2.88
CA GLU A 166 16.05 4.48 -1.60
C GLU A 166 14.77 5.02 -0.93
N LYS A 167 14.13 6.03 -1.51
CA LYS A 167 12.99 6.71 -0.90
C LYS A 167 11.69 6.01 -1.26
N ALA A 168 10.96 5.60 -0.25
CA ALA A 168 9.58 5.12 -0.30
C ALA A 168 8.78 5.78 0.82
N CYS A 169 7.46 5.74 0.75
CA CYS A 169 6.61 6.22 1.84
C CYS A 169 5.50 5.23 2.16
N GLY A 170 5.02 5.28 3.40
CA GLY A 170 3.74 4.72 3.78
C GLY A 170 2.66 5.80 3.78
N VAL A 171 1.39 5.36 3.91
CA VAL A 171 0.22 6.24 3.92
C VAL A 171 -0.76 5.80 5.00
N VAL A 172 -1.14 6.72 5.89
CA VAL A 172 -2.23 6.49 6.83
C VAL A 172 -3.49 7.17 6.30
N PHE A 173 -4.59 6.42 6.29
CA PHE A 173 -5.91 6.88 5.88
C PHE A 173 -6.75 7.18 7.12
N GLU A 174 -7.36 8.35 7.15
CA GLU A 174 -8.28 8.79 8.18
C GLU A 174 -9.56 9.33 7.54
N SER A 175 -10.71 8.99 8.09
CA SER A 175 -12.01 9.53 7.68
C SER A 175 -12.97 9.56 8.87
N PRO A 176 -13.82 10.57 9.00
CA PRO A 176 -14.89 10.55 9.99
C PRO A 176 -15.98 9.51 9.71
N LEU A 177 -15.92 8.84 8.56
CA LEU A 177 -16.87 7.79 8.15
C LEU A 177 -16.41 6.38 8.56
N GLU A 178 -15.17 6.23 9.07
CA GLU A 178 -14.58 4.97 9.47
C GLU A 178 -14.22 4.99 10.96
N GLU A 179 -14.46 3.88 11.65
CA GLU A 179 -14.07 3.76 13.07
C GLU A 179 -12.57 3.53 13.23
N LYS A 180 -11.97 2.83 12.26
CA LYS A 180 -10.55 2.48 12.27
C LYS A 180 -9.78 3.25 11.21
N ARG A 181 -8.60 3.72 11.53
CA ARG A 181 -7.63 4.16 10.51
C ARG A 181 -7.00 2.94 9.85
N PHE A 182 -6.67 3.11 8.58
CA PHE A 182 -5.91 2.13 7.81
C PHE A 182 -4.50 2.67 7.57
N TYR A 183 -3.48 1.85 7.77
CA TYR A 183 -2.09 2.19 7.49
C TYR A 183 -1.51 1.24 6.44
N LEU A 184 -1.13 1.78 5.29
CA LEU A 184 -0.31 1.13 4.29
C LEU A 184 1.15 1.47 4.62
N ALA A 185 1.94 0.49 5.05
CA ALA A 185 3.31 0.74 5.49
C ALA A 185 4.27 1.07 4.32
N GLY A 186 3.95 0.61 3.10
CA GLY A 186 4.82 0.75 1.92
C GLY A 186 6.05 -0.13 2.03
N ASP A 187 7.05 0.16 1.20
CA ASP A 187 8.31 -0.57 1.23
C ASP A 187 9.18 -0.10 2.40
N THR A 188 9.18 -0.91 3.44
CA THR A 188 9.93 -0.68 4.67
C THR A 188 10.19 -1.98 5.42
N ILE A 189 11.30 -2.05 6.14
CA ILE A 189 11.50 -3.06 7.19
C ILE A 189 10.73 -2.67 8.46
N PHE A 190 10.56 -3.62 9.40
CA PHE A 190 10.01 -3.30 10.71
C PHE A 190 11.05 -2.54 11.55
N CYS A 191 10.88 -1.25 11.68
CA CYS A 191 11.81 -0.33 12.33
C CYS A 191 11.09 0.72 13.19
N GLY A 192 11.87 1.62 13.79
CA GLY A 192 11.33 2.70 14.63
C GLY A 192 10.34 3.62 13.91
N LEU A 193 10.48 3.82 12.60
CA LEU A 193 9.56 4.66 11.81
C LEU A 193 8.16 4.05 11.72
N VAL A 194 8.07 2.72 11.55
CA VAL A 194 6.78 2.00 11.54
C VAL A 194 6.14 2.05 12.94
N VAL A 195 6.94 1.85 13.98
CA VAL A 195 6.47 1.96 15.38
C VAL A 195 5.93 3.36 15.66
N GLU A 196 6.66 4.41 15.29
CA GLU A 196 6.23 5.80 15.43
C GLU A 196 4.91 6.08 14.71
N ALA A 197 4.77 5.60 13.46
CA ALA A 197 3.53 5.75 12.69
C ALA A 197 2.35 5.08 13.40
N ILE A 198 2.50 3.84 13.88
CA ILE A 198 1.44 3.12 14.59
C ILE A 198 1.10 3.81 15.92
N GLU A 199 2.10 4.21 16.69
CA GLU A 199 1.90 4.90 17.98
C GLU A 199 1.29 6.30 17.83
N ARG A 200 1.57 7.00 16.72
CA ARG A 200 1.01 8.32 16.43
C ARG A 200 -0.42 8.26 15.93
N PHE A 201 -0.71 7.34 15.01
CA PHE A 201 -2.00 7.32 14.31
C PHE A 201 -2.98 6.30 14.86
N HIS A 202 -2.55 5.34 15.68
CA HIS A 202 -3.37 4.28 16.25
C HIS A 202 -4.27 3.60 15.19
N PRO A 203 -3.71 3.07 14.08
CA PRO A 203 -4.52 2.38 13.08
C PRO A 203 -5.11 1.09 13.68
N GLY A 204 -6.27 0.68 13.20
CA GLY A 204 -6.83 -0.63 13.53
C GLY A 204 -6.42 -1.72 12.54
N ILE A 205 -6.00 -1.30 11.33
CA ILE A 205 -5.63 -2.18 10.22
C ILE A 205 -4.31 -1.68 9.64
N VAL A 206 -3.36 -2.58 9.42
CA VAL A 206 -2.05 -2.27 8.84
C VAL A 206 -1.76 -3.22 7.68
N ALA A 207 -1.53 -2.71 6.49
CA ALA A 207 -0.99 -3.49 5.37
C ALA A 207 0.52 -3.30 5.29
N VAL A 208 1.26 -4.41 5.24
CA VAL A 208 2.72 -4.43 5.19
C VAL A 208 3.22 -5.19 3.97
N ASN A 209 4.25 -4.68 3.31
CA ASN A 209 4.93 -5.35 2.23
C ASN A 209 5.86 -6.42 2.83
N ALA A 210 5.50 -7.70 2.66
CA ALA A 210 6.04 -8.82 3.45
C ALA A 210 6.76 -9.90 2.61
N GLY A 211 7.12 -9.58 1.36
CA GLY A 211 7.79 -10.49 0.44
C GLY A 211 9.27 -10.78 0.77
N GLY A 212 9.84 -10.09 1.76
CA GLY A 212 11.21 -10.34 2.22
C GLY A 212 12.27 -10.06 1.15
N ALA A 213 12.02 -9.12 0.24
CA ALA A 213 13.01 -8.69 -0.74
C ALA A 213 14.28 -8.22 -0.03
N GLN A 214 15.43 -8.63 -0.54
CA GLN A 214 16.72 -8.31 0.06
C GLN A 214 17.81 -8.22 -0.98
N PHE A 215 18.79 -7.37 -0.70
CA PHE A 215 20.05 -7.34 -1.44
C PHE A 215 21.01 -8.47 -0.99
N PRO A 216 22.11 -8.71 -1.73
CA PRO A 216 23.16 -9.59 -1.31
C PRO A 216 23.60 -9.29 0.12
N LEU A 217 24.06 -10.31 0.83
CA LEU A 217 24.46 -10.25 2.24
C LEU A 217 23.30 -10.10 3.24
N GLY A 218 22.03 -10.31 2.79
CA GLY A 218 20.88 -10.40 3.69
C GLY A 218 20.31 -9.08 4.20
N HIS A 219 20.61 -7.96 3.53
CA HIS A 219 20.00 -6.67 3.85
C HIS A 219 18.58 -6.62 3.32
N LEU A 220 17.60 -6.68 4.22
CA LEU A 220 16.16 -6.57 3.90
C LEU A 220 15.83 -5.20 3.36
N LEU A 221 14.97 -5.17 2.35
CA LEU A 221 14.37 -3.98 1.74
C LEU A 221 12.93 -3.77 2.19
N ILE A 222 12.22 -4.87 2.42
CA ILE A 222 10.85 -4.93 2.93
C ILE A 222 10.77 -6.01 4.00
N MET A 223 9.68 -6.02 4.76
CA MET A 223 9.49 -6.99 5.85
C MET A 223 9.53 -8.43 5.35
N ASN A 224 10.03 -9.31 6.18
CA ASN A 224 9.88 -10.76 6.05
C ASN A 224 8.95 -11.31 7.15
N GLN A 225 8.78 -12.63 7.21
CA GLN A 225 7.93 -13.29 8.21
C GLN A 225 8.34 -12.98 9.67
N TYR A 226 9.61 -12.74 9.94
CA TYR A 226 10.10 -12.43 11.28
C TYR A 226 9.75 -11.00 11.69
N ASP A 227 9.84 -10.05 10.75
CA ASP A 227 9.43 -8.66 10.92
C ASP A 227 7.92 -8.57 11.18
N VAL A 228 7.12 -9.28 10.35
CA VAL A 228 5.66 -9.38 10.54
C VAL A 228 5.31 -9.90 11.93
N ARG A 229 5.97 -10.98 12.38
CA ARG A 229 5.78 -11.49 13.73
C ARG A 229 6.17 -10.48 14.81
N ALA A 230 7.30 -9.79 14.65
CA ALA A 230 7.76 -8.78 15.60
C ALA A 230 6.76 -7.63 15.72
N LEU A 231 6.24 -7.14 14.59
CA LEU A 231 5.18 -6.13 14.53
C LEU A 231 3.93 -6.60 15.30
N MET A 232 3.42 -7.80 14.99
CA MET A 232 2.22 -8.35 15.62
C MET A 232 2.40 -8.62 17.12
N HIS A 233 3.58 -9.01 17.56
CA HIS A 233 3.88 -9.14 19.00
C HIS A 233 3.92 -7.79 19.70
N ARG A 234 4.41 -6.73 19.04
CA ARG A 234 4.45 -5.38 19.59
C ARG A 234 3.07 -4.75 19.65
N PHE A 235 2.20 -5.08 18.69
CA PHE A 235 0.86 -4.51 18.52
C PHE A 235 -0.18 -5.63 18.30
N PRO A 236 -0.54 -6.38 19.35
CA PRO A 236 -1.33 -7.61 19.23
C PRO A 236 -2.80 -7.39 18.80
N ASP A 237 -3.31 -6.17 18.91
CA ASP A 237 -4.71 -5.84 18.58
C ASP A 237 -4.91 -5.42 17.12
N LEU A 238 -3.82 -5.28 16.34
CA LEU A 238 -3.90 -4.89 14.94
C LEU A 238 -4.35 -6.06 14.04
N ASP A 239 -5.20 -5.73 13.06
CA ASP A 239 -5.37 -6.57 11.87
C ASP A 239 -4.21 -6.27 10.92
N VAL A 240 -3.38 -7.26 10.62
CA VAL A 240 -2.21 -7.11 9.75
C VAL A 240 -2.44 -7.83 8.43
N ILE A 241 -2.30 -7.11 7.32
CA ILE A 241 -2.42 -7.64 5.96
C ILE A 241 -1.02 -7.74 5.38
N ALA A 242 -0.62 -8.94 4.96
CA ALA A 242 0.63 -9.15 4.26
C ALA A 242 0.39 -9.04 2.74
N THR A 243 0.85 -7.96 2.15
CA THR A 243 0.85 -7.72 0.70
C THR A 243 2.28 -7.76 0.16
N HIS A 244 2.46 -7.62 -1.16
CA HIS A 244 3.78 -7.67 -1.81
C HIS A 244 4.58 -8.93 -1.45
N VAL A 245 3.89 -10.08 -1.35
CA VAL A 245 4.50 -11.35 -0.91
C VAL A 245 5.04 -12.14 -2.10
N GLU A 246 4.40 -12.04 -3.24
CA GLU A 246 4.75 -12.68 -4.51
C GLU A 246 4.56 -11.69 -5.65
N GLY A 247 4.69 -12.15 -6.90
CA GLY A 247 4.47 -11.33 -8.09
C GLY A 247 5.74 -10.69 -8.64
N VAL A 248 6.84 -10.75 -7.88
CA VAL A 248 8.17 -10.30 -8.31
C VAL A 248 9.21 -11.36 -8.03
N SER A 249 10.24 -11.45 -8.90
CA SER A 249 11.25 -12.51 -8.85
C SER A 249 12.17 -12.44 -7.63
N HIS A 250 12.30 -11.27 -7.03
CA HIS A 250 13.19 -11.01 -5.89
C HIS A 250 12.52 -11.19 -4.51
N ALA A 251 11.24 -11.59 -4.47
CA ALA A 251 10.59 -11.97 -3.22
C ALA A 251 11.17 -13.28 -2.68
N THR A 252 11.60 -13.28 -1.42
CA THR A 252 12.18 -14.47 -0.74
C THR A 252 11.13 -15.20 0.11
N VAL A 253 9.99 -14.56 0.39
CA VAL A 253 8.86 -15.11 1.15
C VAL A 253 7.69 -15.27 0.20
N ASN A 254 7.06 -16.45 0.22
CA ASN A 254 5.83 -16.71 -0.51
C ASN A 254 4.64 -16.89 0.45
N ARG A 255 3.41 -16.85 -0.08
CA ARG A 255 2.17 -16.95 0.69
C ARG A 255 2.06 -18.23 1.51
N SER A 256 2.49 -19.38 0.94
CA SER A 256 2.49 -20.65 1.67
C SER A 256 3.40 -20.60 2.88
N MET A 257 4.66 -20.17 2.69
CA MET A 257 5.63 -20.01 3.79
C MET A 257 5.08 -19.10 4.89
N LEU A 258 4.46 -17.97 4.52
CA LEU A 258 3.94 -17.01 5.49
C LEU A 258 2.72 -17.55 6.23
N ARG A 259 1.82 -18.28 5.55
CA ARG A 259 0.66 -18.95 6.18
C ARG A 259 1.08 -20.06 7.13
N ASP A 260 2.05 -20.89 6.76
CA ASP A 260 2.60 -21.96 7.61
C ASP A 260 3.31 -21.38 8.84
N PHE A 261 4.06 -20.29 8.65
CA PHE A 261 4.70 -19.55 9.72
C PHE A 261 3.66 -18.94 10.67
N ALA A 262 2.60 -18.31 10.14
CA ALA A 262 1.50 -17.76 10.91
C ALA A 262 0.79 -18.82 11.76
N ALA A 263 0.49 -19.97 11.17
CA ALA A 263 -0.12 -21.10 11.89
C ALA A 263 0.79 -21.60 13.03
N THR A 264 2.09 -21.77 12.76
CA THR A 264 3.08 -22.21 13.75
C THR A 264 3.20 -21.25 14.93
N HIS A 265 3.14 -19.94 14.67
CA HIS A 265 3.30 -18.89 15.68
C HIS A 265 1.99 -18.32 16.20
N LYS A 266 0.83 -18.87 15.79
CA LYS A 266 -0.52 -18.45 16.21
C LYS A 266 -0.79 -16.96 15.94
N LEU A 267 -0.43 -16.49 14.75
CA LEU A 267 -0.68 -15.11 14.32
C LEU A 267 -2.10 -14.99 13.76
N GLU A 268 -3.11 -15.06 14.64
CA GLU A 268 -4.54 -15.19 14.26
C GLU A 268 -5.08 -13.97 13.50
N ARG A 269 -4.48 -12.78 13.67
CA ARG A 269 -4.87 -11.54 13.02
C ARG A 269 -4.00 -11.18 11.80
N LEU A 270 -3.25 -12.17 11.26
CA LEU A 270 -2.51 -12.02 10.02
C LEU A 270 -3.36 -12.50 8.84
N TRP A 271 -3.59 -11.60 7.90
CA TRP A 271 -4.34 -11.82 6.66
C TRP A 271 -3.35 -11.90 5.50
N VAL A 272 -3.35 -13.02 4.79
CA VAL A 272 -2.44 -13.28 3.64
C VAL A 272 -3.29 -13.53 2.41
N PRO A 273 -3.71 -12.46 1.66
CA PRO A 273 -4.61 -12.60 0.51
C PRO A 273 -3.94 -13.27 -0.68
N ASP A 274 -4.72 -14.04 -1.44
CA ASP A 274 -4.36 -14.45 -2.79
C ASP A 274 -4.64 -13.31 -3.79
N ASP A 275 -4.03 -13.36 -4.98
CA ASP A 275 -4.30 -12.37 -6.03
C ASP A 275 -5.78 -12.40 -6.42
N GLY A 276 -6.40 -11.22 -6.50
CA GLY A 276 -7.84 -11.04 -6.70
C GLY A 276 -8.69 -11.13 -5.43
N GLN A 277 -8.16 -11.61 -4.30
CA GLN A 277 -8.91 -11.75 -3.05
C GLN A 277 -9.14 -10.42 -2.35
N GLU A 278 -10.39 -10.22 -1.86
CA GLU A 278 -10.79 -9.06 -1.04
C GLU A 278 -11.11 -9.49 0.39
N PHE A 279 -10.65 -8.70 1.36
CA PHE A 279 -11.05 -8.76 2.76
C PHE A 279 -11.79 -7.50 3.18
N SER A 280 -12.72 -7.65 4.12
CA SER A 280 -13.51 -6.56 4.71
C SER A 280 -13.27 -6.50 6.21
N PHE A 281 -13.05 -5.29 6.74
CA PHE A 281 -12.75 -5.04 8.14
C PHE A 281 -13.80 -4.06 8.72
N VAL A 282 -14.42 -4.48 9.81
CA VAL A 282 -15.41 -3.70 10.56
C VAL A 282 -14.78 -3.09 11.80
#